data_3993a5a124a1f7ce4435d056b2553971
#
_entry.id   3993a5a124a1f7ce4435d056b2553971
#
_cell.length_a   1.000
_cell.length_b   1.000
_cell.length_c   1.000
_cell.angle_alpha   90.00
_cell.angle_beta   90.00
_cell.angle_gamma   90.00
#
_symmetry.space_group_name_H-M   'P 1'
#
loop_
_entity.id
_entity.type
_entity.pdbx_description
1 polymer ?
#
loop_
_entity_poly.entity_id
_entity_poly.type
_entity_poly.pdbx_seq_one_letter_code
_entity_poly.pdbx_strand_id
1 'polypeptide(L)'
;GLGDVYKRQIMQSAFFKITNVIPYEVAVSEMKHAIDKSYGKKGEAIVNMNYAAVDAGGKEGNLIKVTVPAEWKNLPDDEIKHDENRPEFIRNIVDVMNAQKGDDLPVSAFNGYEDGTFPAGTAKFEKRGIAVNVPEWQVENCIQCNQCAYVCPHAAIRPFLMSDEELAAAPAGTQAKPAIGKELAGYKFRIQVSPLDCTGCGNCADVCPAKTKALVMRPLESQMVEENRWEYMDKKVGYKKIVEPNNVKNSQFTQPLFEFSGACAGCGETPYIKLISQLFGERMMVANATGCSSIYGGSAPSTPYCTNYESGRGPAWANSLFEDNAEFGFGMAEGANRLRERVKRLAEENLNSFSADTQAAINAWIEAYEDGDKTLATSDAMAAALAKETAPAAKELLILKNYFTKKSQWIFGGDGWAYDCLLYTSP
;
A
#
# COMPACT_ATOMS: atom_id res chain seq x y z
N GLY A 1 -2.90 -13.87 12.88
CA GLY A 1 -3.91 -14.90 13.04
C GLY A 1 -3.39 -16.19 13.65
N LEU A 2 -4.27 -17.16 13.88
CA LEU A 2 -3.90 -18.47 14.48
C LEU A 2 -2.76 -19.17 13.73
N GLY A 3 -2.67 -19.00 12.40
CA GLY A 3 -1.62 -19.59 11.58
C GLY A 3 -0.21 -19.11 11.95
N ASP A 4 -0.04 -17.88 12.40
CA ASP A 4 1.27 -17.33 12.77
C ASP A 4 1.78 -17.90 14.10
N VAL A 5 0.88 -18.20 15.02
CA VAL A 5 1.21 -18.83 16.29
C VAL A 5 1.79 -20.22 16.04
N TYR A 6 1.17 -21.03 15.20
CA TYR A 6 1.66 -22.38 14.88
C TYR A 6 2.98 -22.36 14.15
N LYS A 7 3.19 -21.44 13.22
CA LYS A 7 4.50 -21.26 12.54
C LYS A 7 5.61 -20.98 13.56
N ARG A 8 5.39 -20.07 14.51
CA ARG A 8 6.38 -19.75 15.55
C ARG A 8 6.68 -20.96 16.42
N GLN A 9 5.69 -21.74 16.81
CA GLN A 9 5.88 -22.95 17.63
C GLN A 9 6.68 -24.01 16.87
N ILE A 10 6.38 -24.24 15.58
CA ILE A 10 7.14 -25.15 14.72
C ILE A 10 8.60 -24.70 14.63
N MET A 11 8.84 -23.42 14.33
CA MET A 11 10.19 -22.86 14.21
C MET A 11 10.97 -22.89 15.51
N GLN A 12 10.33 -22.59 16.63
CA GLN A 12 10.96 -22.61 17.94
C GLN A 12 11.34 -24.05 18.34
N SER A 13 10.46 -25.02 18.12
CA SER A 13 10.77 -26.43 18.36
C SER A 13 11.90 -26.93 17.46
N ALA A 14 11.89 -26.58 16.18
CA ALA A 14 12.98 -26.89 15.24
C ALA A 14 14.31 -26.28 15.66
N PHE A 15 14.29 -25.02 16.14
CA PHE A 15 15.49 -24.37 16.68
C PHE A 15 16.10 -25.17 17.83
N PHE A 16 15.32 -25.52 18.84
CA PHE A 16 15.84 -26.33 19.97
C PHE A 16 16.33 -27.71 19.52
N LYS A 17 15.66 -28.32 18.54
CA LYS A 17 16.09 -29.62 18.00
C LYS A 17 17.44 -29.55 17.28
N ILE A 18 17.68 -28.47 16.53
CA ILE A 18 18.91 -28.29 15.74
C ILE A 18 20.06 -27.82 16.63
N THR A 19 19.82 -26.84 17.50
CA THR A 19 20.89 -26.19 18.28
C THR A 19 21.26 -26.96 19.55
N ASN A 20 20.29 -27.69 20.10
CA ASN A 20 20.43 -28.39 21.38
C ASN A 20 20.98 -27.51 22.52
N VAL A 21 20.68 -26.21 22.47
CA VAL A 21 21.13 -25.23 23.48
C VAL A 21 20.58 -25.56 24.88
N ILE A 22 19.45 -26.23 24.94
CA ILE A 22 18.93 -27.00 26.08
C ILE A 22 18.50 -28.38 25.55
N PRO A 23 18.46 -29.43 26.41
CA PRO A 23 17.98 -30.73 25.97
C PRO A 23 16.61 -30.64 25.33
N TYR A 24 16.45 -31.20 24.14
CA TYR A 24 15.25 -31.05 23.32
C TYR A 24 13.97 -31.46 24.08
N GLU A 25 14.01 -32.54 24.82
CA GLU A 25 12.85 -33.02 25.59
C GLU A 25 12.42 -32.02 26.69
N VAL A 26 13.38 -31.32 27.29
CA VAL A 26 13.10 -30.24 28.24
C VAL A 26 12.42 -29.08 27.52
N ALA A 27 12.97 -28.67 26.37
CA ALA A 27 12.38 -27.59 25.57
C ALA A 27 10.93 -27.90 25.18
N VAL A 28 10.65 -29.10 24.68
CA VAL A 28 9.30 -29.53 24.32
C VAL A 28 8.36 -29.53 25.51
N SER A 29 8.83 -30.00 26.68
CA SER A 29 8.04 -30.00 27.91
C SER A 29 7.65 -28.59 28.33
N GLU A 30 8.60 -27.67 28.33
CA GLU A 30 8.36 -26.26 28.71
C GLU A 30 7.48 -25.53 27.70
N MET A 31 7.67 -25.78 26.41
CA MET A 31 6.77 -25.23 25.37
C MET A 31 5.34 -25.71 25.55
N LYS A 32 5.11 -27.00 25.80
CA LYS A 32 3.78 -27.55 26.06
C LYS A 32 3.17 -26.99 27.35
N HIS A 33 3.96 -26.86 28.40
CA HIS A 33 3.51 -26.22 29.65
C HIS A 33 3.07 -24.76 29.43
N ALA A 34 3.84 -23.99 28.66
CA ALA A 34 3.47 -22.61 28.31
C ALA A 34 2.18 -22.54 27.47
N ILE A 35 1.97 -23.52 26.58
CA ILE A 35 0.73 -23.66 25.78
C ILE A 35 -0.47 -23.90 26.71
N ASP A 36 -0.37 -24.80 27.68
CA ASP A 36 -1.44 -25.05 28.64
C ASP A 36 -1.80 -23.79 29.43
N LYS A 37 -0.80 -23.08 29.89
CA LYS A 37 -1.01 -21.83 30.61
C LYS A 37 -1.71 -20.77 29.76
N SER A 38 -1.33 -20.64 28.47
CA SER A 38 -1.82 -19.59 27.57
C SER A 38 -3.15 -19.93 26.91
N TYR A 39 -3.35 -21.20 26.58
CA TYR A 39 -4.48 -21.65 25.74
C TYR A 39 -5.42 -22.63 26.45
N GLY A 40 -5.13 -23.14 27.66
CA GLY A 40 -5.95 -24.10 28.35
C GLY A 40 -7.42 -23.69 28.51
N LYS A 41 -7.67 -22.40 28.76
CA LYS A 41 -9.02 -21.82 28.85
C LYS A 41 -9.78 -21.77 27.51
N LYS A 42 -9.09 -21.94 26.38
CA LYS A 42 -9.68 -21.89 25.02
C LYS A 42 -10.17 -23.27 24.55
N GLY A 43 -9.99 -24.30 25.34
CA GLY A 43 -10.45 -25.66 25.08
C GLY A 43 -9.36 -26.60 24.54
N GLU A 44 -9.57 -27.87 24.77
CA GLU A 44 -8.63 -28.97 24.51
C GLU A 44 -8.23 -29.04 23.02
N ALA A 45 -9.15 -28.77 22.11
CA ALA A 45 -8.88 -28.79 20.68
C ALA A 45 -7.78 -27.78 20.28
N ILE A 46 -7.80 -26.58 20.85
CA ILE A 46 -6.81 -25.53 20.60
C ILE A 46 -5.45 -25.92 21.20
N VAL A 47 -5.44 -26.47 22.42
CA VAL A 47 -4.21 -26.96 23.08
C VAL A 47 -3.56 -28.04 22.23
N ASN A 48 -4.32 -29.04 21.78
CA ASN A 48 -3.82 -30.15 20.98
C ASN A 48 -3.27 -29.70 19.62
N MET A 49 -3.89 -28.72 18.96
CA MET A 49 -3.35 -28.13 17.72
C MET A 49 -1.99 -27.46 17.96
N ASN A 50 -1.82 -26.76 19.08
CA ASN A 50 -0.54 -26.14 19.44
C ASN A 50 0.53 -27.21 19.79
N TYR A 51 0.15 -28.29 20.50
CA TYR A 51 1.05 -29.41 20.76
C TYR A 51 1.52 -30.06 19.46
N ALA A 52 0.60 -30.33 18.53
CA ALA A 52 0.94 -30.88 17.22
C ALA A 52 1.93 -29.99 16.45
N ALA A 53 1.85 -28.68 16.60
CA ALA A 53 2.81 -27.75 15.99
C ALA A 53 4.21 -27.89 16.63
N VAL A 54 4.30 -28.00 17.96
CA VAL A 54 5.58 -28.24 18.65
C VAL A 54 6.18 -29.56 18.20
N ASP A 55 5.40 -30.64 18.19
CA ASP A 55 5.87 -31.97 17.81
C ASP A 55 6.31 -32.00 16.34
N ALA A 56 5.61 -31.28 15.44
CA ALA A 56 5.98 -31.20 14.03
C ALA A 56 7.35 -30.52 13.80
N GLY A 57 7.72 -29.54 14.63
CA GLY A 57 8.99 -28.83 14.51
C GLY A 57 10.22 -29.71 14.75
N GLY A 58 10.10 -30.71 15.63
CA GLY A 58 11.21 -31.64 15.93
C GLY A 58 11.10 -33.01 15.24
N LYS A 59 10.05 -33.22 14.45
CA LYS A 59 9.79 -34.50 13.79
C LYS A 59 10.84 -34.77 12.72
N GLU A 60 11.45 -35.98 12.76
CA GLU A 60 12.35 -36.45 11.73
C GLU A 60 11.64 -36.48 10.35
N GLY A 61 12.31 -35.94 9.33
CA GLY A 61 11.73 -35.78 7.98
C GLY A 61 11.07 -34.41 7.72
N ASN A 62 10.70 -33.65 8.78
CA ASN A 62 10.28 -32.25 8.61
C ASN A 62 11.47 -31.28 8.59
N LEU A 63 12.62 -31.71 9.10
CA LEU A 63 13.88 -30.97 9.06
C LEU A 63 14.71 -31.46 7.87
N ILE A 64 14.81 -30.64 6.83
CA ILE A 64 15.57 -30.99 5.63
C ILE A 64 16.95 -30.33 5.73
N LYS A 65 18.00 -31.15 5.75
CA LYS A 65 19.38 -30.65 5.68
C LYS A 65 19.72 -30.25 4.25
N VAL A 66 19.91 -28.96 4.03
CA VAL A 66 20.42 -28.42 2.77
C VAL A 66 21.91 -28.22 2.88
N THR A 67 22.67 -28.77 1.95
CA THR A 67 24.11 -28.54 1.87
C THR A 67 24.37 -27.21 1.17
N VAL A 68 24.91 -26.26 1.90
CA VAL A 68 25.30 -24.95 1.35
C VAL A 68 26.67 -25.15 0.68
N PRO A 69 26.83 -24.83 -0.61
CA PRO A 69 28.11 -24.92 -1.31
C PRO A 69 29.18 -24.06 -0.62
N ALA A 70 30.34 -24.64 -0.39
CA ALA A 70 31.43 -23.97 0.35
C ALA A 70 31.96 -22.71 -0.37
N GLU A 71 31.82 -22.67 -1.69
CA GLU A 71 32.18 -21.54 -2.54
C GLU A 71 31.33 -20.30 -2.32
N TRP A 72 30.10 -20.42 -1.75
CA TRP A 72 29.23 -19.27 -1.47
C TRP A 72 29.88 -18.25 -0.54
N LYS A 73 30.78 -18.68 0.36
CA LYS A 73 31.53 -17.76 1.23
C LYS A 73 32.49 -16.82 0.48
N ASN A 74 32.81 -17.16 -0.79
CA ASN A 74 33.72 -16.40 -1.63
C ASN A 74 32.99 -15.65 -2.77
N LEU A 75 31.65 -15.68 -2.79
CA LEU A 75 30.89 -14.86 -3.74
C LEU A 75 31.21 -13.40 -3.46
N PRO A 76 31.42 -12.58 -4.48
CA PRO A 76 31.54 -11.15 -4.30
C PRO A 76 30.22 -10.58 -3.77
N ASP A 77 30.31 -9.51 -3.01
CA ASP A 77 29.11 -8.73 -2.66
C ASP A 77 28.43 -8.26 -3.94
N ASP A 78 27.11 -8.23 -3.92
CA ASP A 78 26.34 -7.67 -5.03
C ASP A 78 26.72 -6.18 -5.21
N GLU A 79 27.14 -5.82 -6.42
CA GLU A 79 27.32 -4.41 -6.77
C GLU A 79 25.98 -3.71 -6.78
N ILE A 80 25.91 -2.54 -6.15
CA ILE A 80 24.73 -1.67 -6.26
C ILE A 80 24.62 -1.23 -7.71
N LYS A 81 23.65 -1.80 -8.43
CA LYS A 81 23.37 -1.41 -9.83
C LYS A 81 22.71 -0.05 -9.85
N HIS A 82 23.47 0.97 -10.21
CA HIS A 82 22.94 2.31 -10.43
C HIS A 82 22.31 2.38 -11.82
N ASP A 83 20.99 2.47 -11.88
CA ASP A 83 20.26 2.85 -13.09
C ASP A 83 20.06 4.38 -13.04
N GLU A 84 20.74 5.10 -13.93
CA GLU A 84 20.70 6.57 -14.00
C GLU A 84 19.29 7.12 -14.28
N ASN A 85 18.37 6.31 -14.82
CA ASN A 85 16.99 6.70 -15.06
C ASN A 85 16.12 6.70 -13.80
N ARG A 86 16.61 6.12 -12.68
CA ARG A 86 15.91 6.14 -11.39
C ARG A 86 16.10 7.47 -10.68
N PRO A 87 15.09 7.95 -9.93
CA PRO A 87 15.20 9.19 -9.16
C PRO A 87 16.43 9.23 -8.26
N GLU A 88 16.98 10.40 -8.04
CA GLU A 88 18.18 10.60 -7.24
C GLU A 88 18.04 10.06 -5.81
N PHE A 89 16.90 10.31 -5.15
CA PHE A 89 16.61 9.78 -3.82
C PHE A 89 16.70 8.24 -3.78
N ILE A 90 16.19 7.58 -4.82
CA ILE A 90 16.24 6.11 -4.91
C ILE A 90 17.69 5.64 -5.02
N ARG A 91 18.47 6.20 -5.94
CA ARG A 91 19.85 5.80 -6.18
C ARG A 91 20.78 6.08 -5.00
N ASN A 92 20.64 7.25 -4.41
CA ASN A 92 21.60 7.75 -3.42
C ASN A 92 21.23 7.35 -1.97
N ILE A 93 19.98 6.99 -1.70
CA ILE A 93 19.53 6.65 -0.35
C ILE A 93 18.90 5.26 -0.32
N VAL A 94 17.81 5.02 -1.07
CA VAL A 94 17.04 3.78 -0.96
C VAL A 94 17.88 2.57 -1.38
N ASP A 95 18.58 2.62 -2.51
CA ASP A 95 19.41 1.52 -2.99
C ASP A 95 20.58 1.22 -2.06
N VAL A 96 21.18 2.25 -1.47
CA VAL A 96 22.28 2.11 -0.49
C VAL A 96 21.78 1.44 0.79
N MET A 97 20.61 1.86 1.29
CA MET A 97 19.98 1.25 2.47
C MET A 97 19.55 -0.19 2.20
N ASN A 98 18.98 -0.47 1.04
CA ASN A 98 18.59 -1.83 0.63
C ASN A 98 19.80 -2.76 0.47
N ALA A 99 20.96 -2.24 0.07
CA ALA A 99 22.21 -2.97 0.04
C ALA A 99 22.84 -3.15 1.44
N GLN A 100 22.14 -2.75 2.52
CA GLN A 100 22.62 -2.78 3.91
C GLN A 100 23.90 -1.94 4.15
N LYS A 101 24.07 -0.87 3.36
CA LYS A 101 25.16 0.11 3.47
C LYS A 101 24.67 1.48 3.95
N GLY A 102 23.51 1.52 4.61
CA GLY A 102 22.92 2.77 5.12
C GLY A 102 23.82 3.49 6.11
N ASP A 103 24.61 2.76 6.91
CA ASP A 103 25.56 3.34 7.86
C ASP A 103 26.74 4.08 7.18
N ASP A 104 26.98 3.81 5.89
CA ASP A 104 27.99 4.50 5.09
C ASP A 104 27.50 5.87 4.59
N LEU A 105 26.19 6.15 4.70
CA LEU A 105 25.61 7.42 4.27
C LEU A 105 25.99 8.55 5.24
N PRO A 106 26.56 9.65 4.73
CA PRO A 106 26.77 10.81 5.58
C PRO A 106 25.43 11.48 5.93
N VAL A 107 25.38 12.18 7.07
CA VAL A 107 24.19 12.94 7.47
C VAL A 107 23.73 13.91 6.36
N SER A 108 24.67 14.49 5.62
CA SER A 108 24.40 15.39 4.51
C SER A 108 23.67 14.74 3.30
N ALA A 109 23.62 13.40 3.22
CA ALA A 109 22.80 12.70 2.21
C ALA A 109 21.29 12.99 2.38
N PHE A 110 20.88 13.42 3.58
CA PHE A 110 19.50 13.74 3.92
C PHE A 110 19.21 15.26 3.85
N ASN A 111 20.11 16.07 3.29
CA ASN A 111 19.85 17.49 3.03
C ASN A 111 18.64 17.64 2.11
N GLY A 112 17.70 18.49 2.51
CA GLY A 112 16.40 18.66 1.83
C GLY A 112 15.28 17.77 2.37
N TYR A 113 15.57 16.93 3.36
CA TYR A 113 14.62 16.05 4.04
C TYR A 113 14.65 16.21 5.58
N GLU A 114 15.14 17.37 6.05
CA GLU A 114 15.37 17.67 7.46
C GLU A 114 14.07 17.74 8.28
N ASP A 115 12.96 17.99 7.60
CA ASP A 115 11.60 17.98 8.19
C ASP A 115 10.98 16.57 8.26
N GLY A 116 11.69 15.53 7.80
CA GLY A 116 11.20 14.15 7.75
C GLY A 116 10.25 13.84 6.60
N THR A 117 10.10 14.76 5.63
CA THR A 117 9.26 14.56 4.44
C THR A 117 10.03 13.83 3.35
N PHE A 118 9.71 12.55 3.13
CA PHE A 118 10.33 11.74 2.08
C PHE A 118 9.44 11.64 0.82
N PRO A 119 10.05 11.38 -0.37
CA PRO A 119 9.31 11.20 -1.61
C PRO A 119 8.30 10.05 -1.53
N ALA A 120 7.08 10.30 -1.98
CA ALA A 120 6.02 9.30 -2.04
C ALA A 120 6.21 8.33 -3.22
N GLY A 121 5.64 7.11 -3.10
CA GLY A 121 5.59 6.13 -4.18
C GLY A 121 6.93 5.51 -4.56
N THR A 122 7.89 5.50 -3.65
CA THR A 122 9.23 4.96 -3.92
C THR A 122 9.25 3.43 -3.99
N ALA A 123 8.27 2.74 -3.38
CA ALA A 123 8.17 1.28 -3.40
C ALA A 123 8.10 0.68 -4.83
N LYS A 124 7.58 1.42 -5.81
CA LYS A 124 7.51 0.97 -7.22
C LYS A 124 8.88 0.72 -7.87
N PHE A 125 9.94 1.25 -7.29
CA PHE A 125 11.30 1.08 -7.80
C PHE A 125 12.03 -0.14 -7.22
N GLU A 126 11.46 -0.82 -6.23
CA GLU A 126 12.13 -1.96 -5.60
C GLU A 126 12.18 -3.21 -6.48
N LYS A 127 11.09 -3.52 -7.19
CA LYS A 127 11.04 -4.65 -8.12
C LYS A 127 11.68 -5.92 -7.54
N ARG A 128 11.22 -6.35 -6.36
CA ARG A 128 11.86 -7.39 -5.53
C ARG A 128 11.92 -8.76 -6.19
N GLY A 129 10.95 -9.12 -7.04
CA GLY A 129 10.93 -10.39 -7.78
C GLY A 129 10.92 -11.64 -6.87
N ILE A 130 10.31 -11.56 -5.70
CA ILE A 130 10.39 -12.61 -4.66
C ILE A 130 9.41 -13.77 -4.85
N ALA A 131 8.48 -13.65 -5.78
CA ALA A 131 7.48 -14.69 -6.01
C ALA A 131 8.06 -15.88 -6.77
N VAL A 132 7.83 -17.10 -6.30
CA VAL A 132 8.15 -18.32 -7.06
C VAL A 132 7.16 -18.47 -8.23
N ASN A 133 5.87 -18.22 -7.97
CA ASN A 133 4.83 -18.25 -8.97
C ASN A 133 4.02 -16.95 -8.92
N VAL A 134 3.63 -16.46 -10.11
CA VAL A 134 2.77 -15.29 -10.29
C VAL A 134 1.54 -15.63 -11.12
N PRO A 135 0.43 -14.90 -11.02
CA PRO A 135 -0.78 -15.24 -11.75
C PRO A 135 -0.66 -14.87 -13.25
N GLU A 136 -0.90 -15.85 -14.11
CA GLU A 136 -1.15 -15.68 -15.54
C GLU A 136 -2.63 -15.44 -15.78
N TRP A 137 -2.99 -14.41 -16.55
CA TRP A 137 -4.37 -14.10 -16.86
C TRP A 137 -4.89 -14.89 -18.06
N GLN A 138 -5.94 -15.69 -17.83
CA GLN A 138 -6.66 -16.46 -18.86
C GLN A 138 -7.84 -15.63 -19.37
N VAL A 139 -7.66 -14.93 -20.48
CA VAL A 139 -8.59 -13.94 -21.05
C VAL A 139 -10.00 -14.50 -21.20
N GLU A 140 -10.11 -15.69 -21.79
CA GLU A 140 -11.40 -16.31 -22.14
C GLU A 140 -12.24 -16.63 -20.90
N ASN A 141 -11.59 -17.00 -19.81
CA ASN A 141 -12.26 -17.38 -18.57
C ASN A 141 -12.69 -16.18 -17.71
N CYS A 142 -12.16 -14.98 -18.01
CA CYS A 142 -12.35 -13.81 -17.16
C CYS A 142 -13.77 -13.21 -17.33
N ILE A 143 -14.47 -13.05 -16.20
CA ILE A 143 -15.81 -12.43 -16.15
C ILE A 143 -15.77 -10.95 -15.76
N GLN A 144 -14.59 -10.35 -15.64
CA GLN A 144 -14.36 -8.92 -15.34
C GLN A 144 -14.97 -8.44 -14.03
N CYS A 145 -14.94 -9.26 -12.99
CA CYS A 145 -15.49 -8.90 -11.68
C CYS A 145 -14.53 -8.08 -10.80
N ASN A 146 -13.23 -8.00 -11.15
CA ASN A 146 -12.15 -7.31 -10.44
C ASN A 146 -11.87 -7.78 -9.01
N GLN A 147 -12.42 -8.91 -8.56
CA GLN A 147 -12.17 -9.42 -7.21
C GLN A 147 -10.68 -9.73 -6.98
N CYS A 148 -9.97 -10.19 -8.02
CA CYS A 148 -8.53 -10.42 -7.95
C CYS A 148 -7.73 -9.16 -7.63
N ALA A 149 -8.08 -8.03 -8.23
CA ALA A 149 -7.47 -6.73 -7.92
C ALA A 149 -7.88 -6.25 -6.52
N TYR A 150 -9.14 -6.46 -6.15
CA TYR A 150 -9.68 -6.06 -4.85
C TYR A 150 -8.94 -6.70 -3.68
N VAL A 151 -8.67 -8.01 -3.74
CA VAL A 151 -8.00 -8.74 -2.64
C VAL A 151 -6.47 -8.67 -2.68
N CYS A 152 -5.88 -8.11 -3.73
CA CYS A 152 -4.42 -8.07 -3.85
C CYS A 152 -3.78 -7.17 -2.77
N PRO A 153 -2.93 -7.72 -1.88
CA PRO A 153 -2.33 -6.96 -0.78
C PRO A 153 -1.33 -5.89 -1.26
N HIS A 154 -0.77 -6.08 -2.44
CA HIS A 154 0.32 -5.25 -2.96
C HIS A 154 -0.06 -4.40 -4.16
N ALA A 155 -1.33 -4.39 -4.56
CA ALA A 155 -1.80 -3.72 -5.78
C ALA A 155 -1.03 -4.14 -7.06
N ALA A 156 -0.46 -5.35 -7.06
CA ALA A 156 0.34 -5.89 -8.16
C ALA A 156 -0.49 -6.51 -9.29
N ILE A 157 -1.81 -6.55 -9.16
CA ILE A 157 -2.77 -6.98 -10.19
C ILE A 157 -3.87 -5.95 -10.31
N ARG A 158 -4.08 -5.41 -11.52
CA ARG A 158 -5.01 -4.29 -11.76
C ARG A 158 -5.79 -4.47 -13.06
N PRO A 159 -7.06 -4.02 -13.11
CA PRO A 159 -7.81 -3.91 -14.36
C PRO A 159 -7.46 -2.61 -15.08
N PHE A 160 -7.30 -2.69 -16.39
CA PHE A 160 -7.13 -1.53 -17.26
C PHE A 160 -8.20 -1.50 -18.36
N LEU A 161 -8.57 -0.28 -18.74
CA LEU A 161 -9.49 0.00 -19.83
C LEU A 161 -8.70 0.70 -20.94
N MET A 162 -8.67 0.11 -22.12
CA MET A 162 -7.91 0.61 -23.27
C MET A 162 -8.85 1.03 -24.38
N SER A 163 -8.49 2.07 -25.14
CA SER A 163 -9.06 2.33 -26.45
C SER A 163 -8.50 1.33 -27.49
N ASP A 164 -9.05 1.33 -28.69
CA ASP A 164 -8.52 0.50 -29.78
C ASP A 164 -7.11 0.95 -30.20
N GLU A 165 -6.81 2.26 -30.15
CA GLU A 165 -5.50 2.83 -30.45
C GLU A 165 -4.47 2.43 -29.37
N GLU A 166 -4.85 2.49 -28.09
CA GLU A 166 -4.00 2.07 -26.99
C GLU A 166 -3.68 0.56 -27.07
N LEU A 167 -4.66 -0.26 -27.45
CA LEU A 167 -4.41 -1.69 -27.65
C LEU A 167 -3.51 -1.96 -28.86
N ALA A 168 -3.69 -1.22 -29.95
CA ALA A 168 -2.85 -1.35 -31.14
C ALA A 168 -1.39 -0.93 -30.90
N ALA A 169 -1.15 0.04 -29.99
CA ALA A 169 0.17 0.51 -29.61
C ALA A 169 0.83 -0.32 -28.48
N ALA A 170 0.09 -1.27 -27.88
CA ALA A 170 0.59 -2.07 -26.76
C ALA A 170 1.70 -3.06 -27.18
N PRO A 171 2.57 -3.48 -26.26
CA PRO A 171 3.59 -4.47 -26.53
C PRO A 171 3.02 -5.74 -27.17
N ALA A 172 3.80 -6.37 -28.07
CA ALA A 172 3.36 -7.53 -28.84
C ALA A 172 2.79 -8.65 -27.95
N GLY A 173 1.69 -9.26 -28.41
CA GLY A 173 1.00 -10.33 -27.69
C GLY A 173 0.16 -9.85 -26.49
N THR A 174 -0.06 -8.55 -26.32
CA THR A 174 -0.99 -8.00 -25.32
C THR A 174 -2.41 -8.42 -25.68
N GLN A 175 -3.02 -9.21 -24.80
CA GLN A 175 -4.39 -9.68 -24.94
C GLN A 175 -5.37 -8.76 -24.20
N ALA A 176 -6.55 -8.57 -24.77
CA ALA A 176 -7.65 -7.85 -24.14
C ALA A 176 -8.99 -8.38 -24.69
N LYS A 177 -10.08 -8.08 -24.03
CA LYS A 177 -11.44 -8.43 -24.49
C LYS A 177 -12.37 -7.23 -24.33
N PRO A 178 -13.51 -7.18 -25.03
CA PRO A 178 -14.48 -6.09 -24.86
C PRO A 178 -14.86 -5.90 -23.40
N ALA A 179 -14.88 -4.67 -22.92
CA ALA A 179 -15.28 -4.36 -21.54
C ALA A 179 -16.79 -4.61 -21.34
N ILE A 180 -17.16 -5.18 -20.20
CA ILE A 180 -18.55 -5.48 -19.84
C ILE A 180 -19.11 -4.35 -18.96
N GLY A 181 -20.14 -3.67 -19.45
CA GLY A 181 -20.84 -2.58 -18.78
C GLY A 181 -21.27 -1.52 -19.78
N LYS A 182 -22.46 -0.93 -19.59
CA LYS A 182 -23.00 0.08 -20.51
C LYS A 182 -22.08 1.30 -20.60
N GLU A 183 -21.54 1.74 -19.48
CA GLU A 183 -20.64 2.90 -19.38
C GLU A 183 -19.22 2.61 -19.91
N LEU A 184 -18.87 1.31 -20.02
CA LEU A 184 -17.56 0.85 -20.50
C LEU A 184 -17.60 0.43 -21.98
N ALA A 185 -18.72 0.70 -22.68
CA ALA A 185 -18.86 0.36 -24.09
C ALA A 185 -17.79 1.07 -24.93
N GLY A 186 -17.18 0.34 -25.87
CA GLY A 186 -16.09 0.86 -26.70
C GLY A 186 -14.69 0.66 -26.13
N TYR A 187 -14.55 0.30 -24.85
CA TYR A 187 -13.25 -0.01 -24.27
C TYR A 187 -12.92 -1.50 -24.34
N LYS A 188 -11.62 -1.79 -24.33
CA LYS A 188 -11.06 -3.13 -24.14
C LYS A 188 -10.59 -3.27 -22.69
N PHE A 189 -10.93 -4.40 -22.09
CA PHE A 189 -10.59 -4.73 -20.71
C PHE A 189 -9.40 -5.70 -20.66
N ARG A 190 -8.47 -5.44 -19.76
CA ARG A 190 -7.37 -6.33 -19.42
C ARG A 190 -7.16 -6.38 -17.93
N ILE A 191 -6.84 -7.56 -17.38
CA ILE A 191 -6.16 -7.71 -16.09
C ILE A 191 -4.66 -7.73 -16.36
N GLN A 192 -3.93 -6.82 -15.74
CA GLN A 192 -2.48 -6.75 -15.84
C GLN A 192 -1.86 -7.06 -14.48
N VAL A 193 -0.81 -7.87 -14.51
CA VAL A 193 0.02 -8.22 -13.34
C VAL A 193 1.37 -7.56 -13.48
N SER A 194 1.91 -7.04 -12.37
CA SER A 194 3.34 -6.70 -12.22
C SER A 194 4.05 -7.91 -11.63
N PRO A 195 4.79 -8.70 -12.41
CA PRO A 195 5.39 -9.92 -11.91
C PRO A 195 6.47 -9.69 -10.84
N LEU A 196 7.26 -8.62 -10.97
CA LEU A 196 8.34 -8.29 -10.03
C LEU A 196 7.84 -7.68 -8.71
N ASP A 197 6.64 -7.14 -8.68
CA ASP A 197 6.01 -6.59 -7.48
C ASP A 197 5.02 -7.58 -6.82
N CYS A 198 4.71 -8.68 -7.49
CA CYS A 198 3.88 -9.75 -6.96
C CYS A 198 4.64 -10.57 -5.91
N THR A 199 3.97 -10.90 -4.80
CA THR A 199 4.56 -11.73 -3.73
C THR A 199 4.17 -13.21 -3.82
N GLY A 200 3.42 -13.61 -4.85
CA GLY A 200 3.08 -15.02 -5.12
C GLY A 200 2.08 -15.64 -4.14
N CYS A 201 1.31 -14.86 -3.39
CA CYS A 201 0.41 -15.35 -2.33
C CYS A 201 -0.76 -16.21 -2.82
N GLY A 202 -1.16 -16.12 -4.09
CA GLY A 202 -2.25 -16.91 -4.66
C GLY A 202 -3.68 -16.38 -4.41
N ASN A 203 -3.90 -15.41 -3.51
CA ASN A 203 -5.22 -14.91 -3.14
C ASN A 203 -6.11 -14.55 -4.35
N CYS A 204 -5.52 -13.95 -5.38
CA CYS A 204 -6.24 -13.56 -6.59
C CYS A 204 -6.77 -14.77 -7.40
N ALA A 205 -6.01 -15.86 -7.43
CA ALA A 205 -6.43 -17.11 -8.08
C ALA A 205 -7.51 -17.83 -7.24
N ASP A 206 -7.34 -17.83 -5.91
CA ASP A 206 -8.29 -18.50 -5.01
C ASP A 206 -9.65 -17.83 -5.00
N VAL A 207 -9.70 -16.49 -4.94
CA VAL A 207 -10.96 -15.73 -4.91
C VAL A 207 -11.69 -15.70 -6.26
N CYS A 208 -11.02 -16.04 -7.36
CA CYS A 208 -11.61 -15.97 -8.68
C CYS A 208 -12.89 -16.82 -8.80
N PRO A 209 -14.07 -16.20 -9.03
CA PRO A 209 -15.35 -16.92 -9.04
C PRO A 209 -15.69 -17.53 -10.42
N ALA A 210 -14.82 -17.36 -11.41
CA ALA A 210 -15.05 -17.92 -12.74
C ALA A 210 -15.11 -19.46 -12.69
N LYS A 211 -16.03 -20.06 -13.45
CA LYS A 211 -16.23 -21.52 -13.50
C LYS A 211 -14.92 -22.27 -13.81
N THR A 212 -14.18 -21.78 -14.79
CA THR A 212 -12.76 -22.10 -15.01
C THR A 212 -11.95 -20.91 -14.58
N LYS A 213 -10.99 -21.10 -13.69
CA LYS A 213 -10.21 -20.00 -13.11
C LYS A 213 -9.60 -19.11 -14.21
N ALA A 214 -9.78 -17.81 -14.07
CA ALA A 214 -9.20 -16.81 -14.96
C ALA A 214 -7.77 -16.42 -14.58
N LEU A 215 -7.27 -16.92 -13.46
CA LEU A 215 -5.90 -16.71 -12.99
C LEU A 215 -5.30 -18.06 -12.62
N VAL A 216 -4.16 -18.36 -13.22
CA VAL A 216 -3.42 -19.61 -12.99
C VAL A 216 -2.01 -19.25 -12.56
N MET A 217 -1.57 -19.75 -11.40
CA MET A 217 -0.21 -19.50 -10.92
C MET A 217 0.82 -20.18 -11.80
N ARG A 218 1.82 -19.44 -12.27
CA ARG A 218 2.89 -19.89 -13.16
C ARG A 218 4.25 -19.44 -12.62
N PRO A 219 5.33 -20.17 -12.92
CA PRO A 219 6.68 -19.74 -12.56
C PRO A 219 6.98 -18.32 -13.01
N LEU A 220 7.60 -17.52 -12.14
CA LEU A 220 7.90 -16.10 -12.38
C LEU A 220 8.62 -15.89 -13.72
N GLU A 221 9.61 -16.72 -14.02
CA GLU A 221 10.45 -16.62 -15.23
C GLU A 221 9.60 -16.70 -16.51
N SER A 222 8.51 -17.47 -16.49
CA SER A 222 7.60 -17.60 -17.63
C SER A 222 6.73 -16.38 -17.86
N GLN A 223 6.64 -15.49 -16.87
CA GLN A 223 5.76 -14.33 -16.88
C GLN A 223 6.52 -13.00 -16.97
N MET A 224 7.83 -13.00 -17.15
CA MET A 224 8.65 -11.79 -17.23
C MET A 224 8.28 -10.85 -18.37
N VAL A 225 7.66 -11.36 -19.43
CA VAL A 225 7.10 -10.55 -20.53
C VAL A 225 6.02 -9.57 -20.05
N GLU A 226 5.34 -9.88 -18.96
CA GLU A 226 4.29 -9.03 -18.39
C GLU A 226 4.85 -7.75 -17.75
N GLU A 227 6.14 -7.67 -17.43
CA GLU A 227 6.75 -6.45 -16.90
C GLU A 227 6.71 -5.29 -17.90
N ASN A 228 7.06 -5.54 -19.17
CA ASN A 228 6.95 -4.52 -20.21
C ASN A 228 5.51 -4.09 -20.46
N ARG A 229 4.56 -5.06 -20.38
CA ARG A 229 3.14 -4.78 -20.49
C ARG A 229 2.63 -3.99 -19.30
N TRP A 230 3.12 -4.28 -18.08
CA TRP A 230 2.80 -3.52 -16.88
C TRP A 230 3.23 -2.06 -17.03
N GLU A 231 4.47 -1.81 -17.43
CA GLU A 231 4.96 -0.45 -17.65
C GLU A 231 4.12 0.33 -18.67
N TYR A 232 3.71 -0.33 -19.75
CA TYR A 232 2.84 0.26 -20.75
C TYR A 232 1.46 0.60 -20.16
N MET A 233 0.83 -0.33 -19.46
CA MET A 233 -0.48 -0.12 -18.85
C MET A 233 -0.45 1.01 -17.81
N ASP A 234 0.53 1.00 -16.92
CA ASP A 234 0.62 1.98 -15.83
C ASP A 234 0.97 3.38 -16.34
N LYS A 235 1.95 3.51 -17.28
CA LYS A 235 2.48 4.81 -17.73
C LYS A 235 1.78 5.40 -18.95
N LYS A 236 1.17 4.57 -19.83
CA LYS A 236 0.59 5.03 -21.10
C LYS A 236 -0.93 4.92 -21.14
N VAL A 237 -1.50 3.81 -20.68
CA VAL A 237 -2.95 3.62 -20.63
C VAL A 237 -3.54 4.36 -19.42
N GLY A 238 -2.92 4.23 -18.26
CA GLY A 238 -3.33 4.91 -17.03
C GLY A 238 -4.71 4.48 -16.52
N TYR A 239 -5.26 5.29 -15.64
CA TYR A 239 -6.52 5.02 -14.94
C TYR A 239 -7.60 6.00 -15.43
N LYS A 240 -8.67 5.46 -16.00
CA LYS A 240 -9.74 6.27 -16.59
C LYS A 240 -10.93 6.40 -15.62
N LYS A 241 -11.28 7.63 -15.27
CA LYS A 241 -12.45 7.95 -14.41
C LYS A 241 -13.75 7.87 -15.21
N ILE A 242 -14.17 6.66 -15.63
CA ILE A 242 -15.34 6.44 -16.48
C ILE A 242 -16.56 6.05 -15.66
N VAL A 243 -16.33 5.35 -14.54
CA VAL A 243 -17.38 4.82 -13.67
C VAL A 243 -17.16 5.26 -12.23
N GLU A 244 -18.25 5.48 -11.51
CA GLU A 244 -18.20 5.79 -10.08
C GLU A 244 -17.72 4.57 -9.27
N PRO A 245 -16.81 4.74 -8.29
CA PRO A 245 -16.23 3.65 -7.50
C PRO A 245 -17.17 3.11 -6.42
N ASN A 246 -18.46 2.96 -6.71
CA ASN A 246 -19.54 2.65 -5.78
C ASN A 246 -19.77 1.14 -5.52
N ASN A 247 -18.96 0.29 -6.11
CA ASN A 247 -18.99 -1.16 -5.91
C ASN A 247 -17.60 -1.77 -6.13
N VAL A 248 -17.44 -3.06 -5.77
CA VAL A 248 -16.15 -3.77 -5.86
C VAL A 248 -15.53 -3.70 -7.24
N LYS A 249 -16.31 -3.94 -8.30
CA LYS A 249 -15.80 -3.90 -9.68
C LYS A 249 -15.28 -2.51 -10.05
N ASN A 250 -16.09 -1.50 -9.82
CA ASN A 250 -15.82 -0.14 -10.27
C ASN A 250 -14.70 0.53 -9.47
N SER A 251 -14.62 0.27 -8.15
CA SER A 251 -13.56 0.83 -7.31
C SER A 251 -12.16 0.46 -7.77
N GLN A 252 -12.01 -0.69 -8.43
CA GLN A 252 -10.70 -1.18 -8.85
C GLN A 252 -10.19 -0.52 -10.15
N PHE A 253 -11.01 0.23 -10.88
CA PHE A 253 -10.55 1.08 -11.98
C PHE A 253 -9.92 2.39 -11.51
N THR A 254 -10.06 2.74 -10.23
CA THR A 254 -9.37 3.88 -9.61
C THR A 254 -7.92 3.52 -9.29
N GLN A 255 -6.99 4.45 -9.55
CA GLN A 255 -5.59 4.27 -9.20
C GLN A 255 -5.46 4.02 -7.69
N PRO A 256 -4.82 2.92 -7.25
CA PRO A 256 -4.49 2.75 -5.85
C PRO A 256 -3.38 3.74 -5.47
N LEU A 257 -3.55 4.44 -4.35
CA LEU A 257 -2.54 5.35 -3.82
C LEU A 257 -1.77 4.72 -2.65
N PHE A 258 -1.77 3.40 -2.63
CA PHE A 258 -0.95 2.54 -1.77
C PHE A 258 -0.60 1.28 -2.58
N GLU A 259 0.69 1.08 -2.86
CA GLU A 259 1.15 0.02 -3.76
C GLU A 259 2.51 -0.55 -3.37
N PHE A 260 2.75 -1.81 -3.69
CA PHE A 260 4.03 -2.50 -3.59
C PHE A 260 4.70 -2.43 -2.22
N SER A 261 3.89 -2.43 -1.15
CA SER A 261 4.41 -2.37 0.21
C SER A 261 5.26 -3.60 0.56
N GLY A 262 6.14 -3.45 1.56
CA GLY A 262 6.92 -4.56 2.12
C GLY A 262 6.14 -5.50 3.03
N ALA A 263 4.80 -5.48 3.00
CA ALA A 263 3.95 -6.37 3.78
C ALA A 263 4.11 -7.84 3.35
N CYS A 264 3.72 -8.76 4.23
CA CYS A 264 3.78 -10.20 3.98
C CYS A 264 2.98 -10.63 2.74
N ALA A 265 3.39 -11.71 2.10
CA ALA A 265 2.60 -12.37 1.08
C ALA A 265 1.23 -12.77 1.65
N GLY A 266 0.14 -12.33 1.01
CA GLY A 266 -1.22 -12.59 1.50
C GLY A 266 -1.63 -11.79 2.73
N CYS A 267 -0.96 -10.66 3.02
CA CYS A 267 -1.35 -9.75 4.11
C CYS A 267 -2.85 -9.47 4.09
N GLY A 268 -3.52 -9.62 5.23
CA GLY A 268 -4.97 -9.37 5.37
C GLY A 268 -5.31 -7.90 5.65
N GLU A 269 -4.32 -7.05 5.90
CA GLU A 269 -4.48 -5.65 6.31
C GLU A 269 -4.39 -4.68 5.12
N THR A 270 -3.38 -4.87 4.27
CA THR A 270 -3.07 -3.94 3.17
C THR A 270 -4.15 -3.83 2.08
N PRO A 271 -5.00 -4.84 1.78
CA PRO A 271 -6.13 -4.67 0.86
C PRO A 271 -7.11 -3.58 1.30
N TYR A 272 -7.33 -3.42 2.61
CA TYR A 272 -8.19 -2.36 3.15
C TYR A 272 -7.57 -0.98 2.97
N ILE A 273 -6.27 -0.84 3.27
CA ILE A 273 -5.54 0.42 3.07
C ILE A 273 -5.56 0.82 1.58
N LYS A 274 -5.32 -0.14 0.70
CA LYS A 274 -5.42 0.07 -0.74
C LYS A 274 -6.81 0.58 -1.15
N LEU A 275 -7.89 -0.07 -0.73
CA LEU A 275 -9.25 0.34 -1.05
C LEU A 275 -9.55 1.75 -0.54
N ILE A 276 -9.21 2.04 0.71
CA ILE A 276 -9.40 3.36 1.31
C ILE A 276 -8.61 4.41 0.53
N SER A 277 -7.39 4.09 0.10
CA SER A 277 -6.58 4.99 -0.73
C SER A 277 -7.17 5.23 -2.11
N GLN A 278 -7.86 4.24 -2.70
CA GLN A 278 -8.59 4.40 -3.97
C GLN A 278 -9.81 5.33 -3.83
N LEU A 279 -10.49 5.29 -2.67
CA LEU A 279 -11.71 6.07 -2.44
C LEU A 279 -11.44 7.48 -1.90
N PHE A 280 -10.42 7.65 -1.07
CA PHE A 280 -10.18 8.89 -0.31
C PHE A 280 -8.76 9.44 -0.47
N GLY A 281 -7.87 8.74 -1.15
CA GLY A 281 -6.43 8.96 -1.09
C GLY A 281 -5.98 10.36 -1.47
N GLU A 282 -6.63 11.04 -2.42
CA GLU A 282 -6.26 12.41 -2.84
C GLU A 282 -6.47 13.48 -1.74
N ARG A 283 -7.23 13.16 -0.69
CA ARG A 283 -7.49 14.04 0.46
C ARG A 283 -7.28 13.37 1.81
N MET A 284 -6.60 12.22 1.80
CA MET A 284 -6.40 11.36 2.96
C MET A 284 -5.25 11.85 3.84
N MET A 285 -5.45 11.81 5.15
CA MET A 285 -4.43 11.95 6.18
C MET A 285 -4.46 10.72 7.07
N VAL A 286 -3.30 10.17 7.38
CA VAL A 286 -3.15 8.94 8.17
C VAL A 286 -2.30 9.21 9.39
N ALA A 287 -2.85 8.94 10.57
CA ALA A 287 -2.13 8.73 11.80
C ALA A 287 -1.93 7.23 11.99
N ASN A 288 -0.70 6.77 12.15
CA ASN A 288 -0.39 5.35 12.21
C ASN A 288 0.24 4.96 13.53
N ALA A 289 -0.33 3.94 14.20
CA ALA A 289 0.26 3.36 15.40
C ALA A 289 1.44 2.44 15.06
N THR A 290 2.44 2.39 15.91
CA THR A 290 3.58 1.48 15.76
C THR A 290 3.12 0.01 15.66
N GLY A 291 3.58 -0.67 14.62
CA GLY A 291 3.23 -2.07 14.31
C GLY A 291 3.59 -2.42 12.86
N CYS A 292 2.96 -3.43 12.28
CA CYS A 292 3.21 -3.80 10.87
C CYS A 292 2.94 -2.65 9.92
N SER A 293 1.86 -1.89 10.13
CA SER A 293 1.48 -0.77 9.27
C SER A 293 2.47 0.39 9.30
N SER A 294 3.21 0.59 10.39
CA SER A 294 4.33 1.54 10.45
C SER A 294 5.54 1.05 9.67
N ILE A 295 5.84 -0.25 9.76
CA ILE A 295 7.02 -0.82 9.11
C ILE A 295 6.86 -0.80 7.58
N TYR A 296 5.77 -1.37 7.04
CA TYR A 296 5.56 -1.36 5.60
C TYR A 296 5.08 0.00 5.06
N GLY A 297 4.59 0.90 5.92
CA GLY A 297 4.07 2.21 5.53
C GLY A 297 5.12 3.31 5.41
N GLY A 298 6.19 3.28 6.20
CA GLY A 298 7.16 4.37 6.23
C GLY A 298 8.49 4.09 6.92
N SER A 299 8.62 3.01 7.72
CA SER A 299 9.89 2.70 8.41
C SER A 299 10.89 1.94 7.52
N ALA A 300 10.44 1.33 6.44
CA ALA A 300 11.32 0.81 5.39
C ALA A 300 11.87 1.98 4.55
N PRO A 301 13.01 1.79 3.85
CA PRO A 301 13.58 2.87 3.04
C PRO A 301 12.69 3.32 1.88
N SER A 302 11.69 2.53 1.52
CA SER A 302 10.71 2.84 0.46
C SER A 302 9.32 3.08 1.02
N THR A 303 8.58 3.99 0.36
CA THR A 303 7.24 4.42 0.74
C THR A 303 6.20 3.87 -0.25
N PRO A 304 5.22 3.06 0.21
CA PRO A 304 4.15 2.53 -0.63
C PRO A 304 3.03 3.53 -0.92
N TYR A 305 2.84 4.53 -0.05
CA TYR A 305 1.89 5.61 -0.31
C TYR A 305 2.39 6.45 -1.48
N CYS A 306 1.54 6.63 -2.49
CA CYS A 306 1.88 7.33 -3.73
C CYS A 306 0.83 8.38 -4.09
N THR A 307 1.13 9.17 -5.12
CA THR A 307 0.24 10.24 -5.59
C THR A 307 -0.50 9.83 -6.86
N ASN A 308 -1.68 10.39 -7.05
CA ASN A 308 -2.43 10.29 -8.28
C ASN A 308 -1.63 10.92 -9.43
N TYR A 309 -1.52 10.23 -10.56
CA TYR A 309 -0.68 10.67 -11.70
C TYR A 309 -1.20 11.94 -12.38
N GLU A 310 -2.51 12.20 -12.30
CA GLU A 310 -3.12 13.38 -12.91
C GLU A 310 -3.08 14.60 -11.98
N SER A 311 -3.51 14.42 -10.73
CA SER A 311 -3.65 15.53 -9.77
C SER A 311 -2.39 15.82 -8.96
N GLY A 312 -1.45 14.87 -8.88
CA GLY A 312 -0.27 14.94 -8.01
C GLY A 312 -0.61 14.84 -6.50
N ARG A 313 -1.87 14.60 -6.14
CA ARG A 313 -2.34 14.48 -4.75
C ARG A 313 -2.26 13.04 -4.27
N GLY A 314 -2.04 12.86 -2.97
CA GLY A 314 -1.99 11.54 -2.35
C GLY A 314 -2.08 11.62 -0.84
N PRO A 315 -2.07 10.44 -0.16
CA PRO A 315 -2.14 10.38 1.29
C PRO A 315 -0.95 11.07 1.94
N ALA A 316 -1.22 11.85 3.01
CA ALA A 316 -0.23 12.25 3.98
C ALA A 316 -0.22 11.22 5.12
N TRP A 317 0.97 10.72 5.45
CA TRP A 317 1.12 9.67 6.45
C TRP A 317 2.13 10.09 7.52
N ALA A 318 1.79 9.89 8.77
CA ALA A 318 2.69 10.09 9.89
C ALA A 318 2.51 8.98 10.92
N ASN A 319 3.62 8.51 11.50
CA ASN A 319 3.61 7.52 12.56
C ASN A 319 3.67 8.19 13.93
N SER A 320 2.96 7.62 14.89
CA SER A 320 3.07 7.96 16.30
C SER A 320 3.46 6.75 17.12
N LEU A 321 3.52 6.90 18.44
CA LEU A 321 3.73 5.78 19.35
C LEU A 321 2.47 4.90 19.41
N PHE A 322 2.64 3.68 19.89
CA PHE A 322 1.56 2.70 20.03
C PHE A 322 0.43 3.23 20.95
N GLU A 323 0.80 3.86 22.04
CA GLU A 323 -0.12 4.29 23.08
C GLU A 323 -0.82 5.63 22.85
N ASP A 324 -0.34 6.47 21.94
CA ASP A 324 -0.87 7.85 21.72
C ASP A 324 -1.49 8.10 20.34
N ASN A 325 -1.65 7.08 19.53
CA ASN A 325 -2.05 7.26 18.13
C ASN A 325 -3.49 7.79 17.97
N ALA A 326 -4.38 7.47 18.91
CA ALA A 326 -5.75 7.98 18.86
C ALA A 326 -5.77 9.51 19.05
N GLU A 327 -5.05 10.00 20.05
CA GLU A 327 -4.89 11.43 20.38
C GLU A 327 -4.14 12.16 19.26
N PHE A 328 -3.07 11.55 18.74
CA PHE A 328 -2.33 12.10 17.61
C PHE A 328 -3.21 12.27 16.38
N GLY A 329 -3.99 11.25 16.02
CA GLY A 329 -4.93 11.32 14.89
C GLY A 329 -6.05 12.34 15.10
N PHE A 330 -6.58 12.43 16.32
CA PHE A 330 -7.54 13.48 16.69
C PHE A 330 -6.92 14.88 16.56
N GLY A 331 -5.70 15.06 17.07
CA GLY A 331 -4.97 16.32 16.96
C GLY A 331 -4.70 16.74 15.52
N MET A 332 -4.35 15.78 14.62
CA MET A 332 -4.21 16.04 13.19
C MET A 332 -5.53 16.51 12.57
N ALA A 333 -6.66 15.85 12.90
CA ALA A 333 -7.99 16.23 12.41
C ALA A 333 -8.39 17.62 12.86
N GLU A 334 -8.23 17.91 14.15
CA GLU A 334 -8.58 19.20 14.74
C GLU A 334 -7.70 20.32 14.16
N GLY A 335 -6.39 20.09 14.07
CA GLY A 335 -5.48 21.05 13.44
C GLY A 335 -5.83 21.38 11.99
N ALA A 336 -6.14 20.37 11.18
CA ALA A 336 -6.56 20.57 9.80
C ALA A 336 -7.90 21.33 9.71
N ASN A 337 -8.87 21.03 10.59
CA ASN A 337 -10.16 21.72 10.64
C ASN A 337 -10.00 23.19 11.04
N ARG A 338 -9.19 23.49 12.06
CA ARG A 338 -8.91 24.88 12.47
C ARG A 338 -8.23 25.70 11.39
N LEU A 339 -7.31 25.11 10.65
CA LEU A 339 -6.68 25.79 9.51
C LEU A 339 -7.68 26.02 8.37
N ARG A 340 -8.62 25.09 8.12
CA ARG A 340 -9.70 25.28 7.15
C ARG A 340 -10.67 26.38 7.59
N GLU A 341 -11.05 26.44 8.86
CA GLU A 341 -11.87 27.52 9.42
C GLU A 341 -11.16 28.89 9.26
N ARG A 342 -9.84 28.93 9.50
CA ARG A 342 -9.05 30.15 9.26
C ARG A 342 -9.10 30.55 7.79
N VAL A 343 -8.93 29.62 6.85
CA VAL A 343 -9.04 29.88 5.41
C VAL A 343 -10.40 30.47 5.08
N LYS A 344 -11.49 29.86 5.58
CA LYS A 344 -12.85 30.34 5.34
C LYS A 344 -13.05 31.76 5.84
N ARG A 345 -12.67 32.04 7.09
CA ARG A 345 -12.77 33.37 7.68
C ARG A 345 -11.98 34.41 6.89
N LEU A 346 -10.70 34.13 6.55
CA LEU A 346 -9.88 35.05 5.76
C LEU A 346 -10.47 35.31 4.38
N ALA A 347 -11.05 34.31 3.73
CA ALA A 347 -11.68 34.46 2.43
C ALA A 347 -12.94 35.32 2.51
N GLU A 348 -13.79 35.09 3.52
CA GLU A 348 -15.02 35.88 3.77
C GLU A 348 -14.72 37.34 4.13
N GLU A 349 -13.79 37.60 5.05
CA GLU A 349 -13.40 38.94 5.50
C GLU A 349 -12.80 39.79 4.34
N ASN A 350 -12.13 39.16 3.37
CA ASN A 350 -11.47 39.84 2.29
C ASN A 350 -12.19 39.72 0.93
N LEU A 351 -13.38 39.14 0.89
CA LEU A 351 -14.08 38.80 -0.36
C LEU A 351 -14.21 40.00 -1.30
N ASN A 352 -14.57 41.17 -0.79
CA ASN A 352 -14.77 42.39 -1.57
C ASN A 352 -13.43 42.99 -2.12
N SER A 353 -12.28 42.55 -1.67
CA SER A 353 -10.99 43.02 -2.14
C SER A 353 -10.48 42.26 -3.39
N PHE A 354 -11.17 41.21 -3.79
CA PHE A 354 -10.82 40.37 -4.92
C PHE A 354 -11.63 40.69 -6.18
N SER A 355 -11.12 40.29 -7.32
CA SER A 355 -11.84 40.38 -8.60
C SER A 355 -13.12 39.53 -8.60
N ALA A 356 -14.07 39.85 -9.48
CA ALA A 356 -15.34 39.13 -9.57
C ALA A 356 -15.16 37.63 -9.81
N ASP A 357 -14.17 37.22 -10.62
CA ASP A 357 -13.86 35.82 -10.88
C ASP A 357 -13.37 35.11 -9.62
N THR A 358 -12.52 35.77 -8.83
CA THR A 358 -12.01 35.21 -7.56
C THR A 358 -13.12 35.13 -6.50
N GLN A 359 -14.00 36.14 -6.42
CA GLN A 359 -15.19 36.10 -5.56
C GLN A 359 -16.09 34.90 -5.91
N ALA A 360 -16.33 34.67 -7.20
CA ALA A 360 -17.13 33.53 -7.65
C ALA A 360 -16.47 32.19 -7.27
N ALA A 361 -15.17 32.05 -7.43
CA ALA A 361 -14.42 30.84 -7.03
C ALA A 361 -14.46 30.59 -5.51
N ILE A 362 -14.30 31.64 -4.70
CA ILE A 362 -14.42 31.57 -3.23
C ILE A 362 -15.83 31.16 -2.81
N ASN A 363 -16.86 31.76 -3.39
CA ASN A 363 -18.25 31.43 -3.06
C ASN A 363 -18.58 29.97 -3.41
N ALA A 364 -18.13 29.48 -4.58
CA ALA A 364 -18.29 28.08 -4.97
C ALA A 364 -17.56 27.12 -4.00
N TRP A 365 -16.38 27.51 -3.51
CA TRP A 365 -15.66 26.75 -2.51
C TRP A 365 -16.38 26.73 -1.15
N ILE A 366 -16.94 27.86 -0.71
CA ILE A 366 -17.72 27.96 0.53
C ILE A 366 -18.99 27.08 0.44
N GLU A 367 -19.68 27.07 -0.70
CA GLU A 367 -20.84 26.20 -0.93
C GLU A 367 -20.47 24.72 -0.85
N ALA A 368 -19.31 24.35 -1.37
CA ALA A 368 -18.77 22.98 -1.33
C ALA A 368 -18.09 22.61 0.00
N TYR A 369 -17.99 23.52 0.98
CA TYR A 369 -17.12 23.41 2.14
C TYR A 369 -17.23 22.09 2.91
N GLU A 370 -18.43 21.54 3.08
CA GLU A 370 -18.65 20.29 3.81
C GLU A 370 -18.57 19.03 2.92
N ASP A 371 -18.47 19.19 1.62
CA ASP A 371 -18.38 18.06 0.66
C ASP A 371 -16.93 17.79 0.28
N GLY A 372 -16.37 16.66 0.74
CA GLY A 372 -14.97 16.31 0.52
C GLY A 372 -14.59 16.18 -0.95
N ASP A 373 -15.48 15.67 -1.79
CA ASP A 373 -15.19 15.42 -3.20
C ASP A 373 -15.37 16.67 -4.05
N LYS A 374 -16.40 17.47 -3.78
CA LYS A 374 -16.57 18.78 -4.43
C LYS A 374 -15.46 19.75 -4.08
N THR A 375 -14.94 19.70 -2.83
CA THR A 375 -13.82 20.56 -2.45
C THR A 375 -12.52 20.28 -3.20
N LEU A 376 -12.34 19.11 -3.81
CA LEU A 376 -11.17 18.87 -4.68
C LEU A 376 -11.16 19.85 -5.86
N ALA A 377 -12.22 19.88 -6.65
CA ALA A 377 -12.32 20.74 -7.82
C ALA A 377 -12.40 22.23 -7.47
N THR A 378 -13.22 22.61 -6.46
CA THR A 378 -13.37 24.01 -6.05
C THR A 378 -12.10 24.55 -5.39
N SER A 379 -11.30 23.73 -4.73
CA SER A 379 -9.98 24.11 -4.19
C SER A 379 -9.00 24.52 -5.28
N ASP A 380 -8.96 23.77 -6.37
CA ASP A 380 -8.08 24.07 -7.50
C ASP A 380 -8.51 25.38 -8.21
N ALA A 381 -9.81 25.54 -8.42
CA ALA A 381 -10.36 26.77 -9.01
C ALA A 381 -10.07 28.00 -8.13
N MET A 382 -10.27 27.89 -6.81
CA MET A 382 -9.99 28.97 -5.86
C MET A 382 -8.49 29.29 -5.84
N ALA A 383 -7.61 28.30 -5.80
CA ALA A 383 -6.16 28.51 -5.82
C ALA A 383 -5.70 29.19 -7.14
N ALA A 384 -6.23 28.76 -8.28
CA ALA A 384 -5.91 29.33 -9.58
C ALA A 384 -6.42 30.78 -9.73
N ALA A 385 -7.57 31.11 -9.14
CA ALA A 385 -8.10 32.48 -9.13
C ALA A 385 -7.25 33.37 -8.20
N LEU A 386 -6.97 32.94 -6.98
CA LEU A 386 -6.13 33.67 -6.01
C LEU A 386 -4.71 33.94 -6.53
N ALA A 387 -4.15 33.05 -7.33
CA ALA A 387 -2.83 33.21 -7.92
C ALA A 387 -2.72 34.40 -8.90
N LYS A 388 -3.84 34.91 -9.39
CA LYS A 388 -3.93 36.10 -10.27
C LYS A 388 -4.09 37.40 -9.50
N GLU A 389 -4.39 37.32 -8.21
CA GLU A 389 -4.64 38.47 -7.35
C GLU A 389 -3.34 39.08 -6.81
N THR A 390 -3.35 40.41 -6.63
CA THR A 390 -2.22 41.14 -6.05
C THR A 390 -2.44 41.48 -4.56
N ALA A 391 -3.64 41.31 -4.07
CA ALA A 391 -4.02 41.63 -2.69
C ALA A 391 -3.19 40.80 -1.68
N PRO A 392 -2.72 41.40 -0.57
CA PRO A 392 -1.96 40.66 0.46
C PRO A 392 -2.71 39.43 1.00
N ALA A 393 -4.03 39.50 1.16
CA ALA A 393 -4.87 38.40 1.62
C ALA A 393 -4.83 37.19 0.67
N ALA A 394 -4.67 37.39 -0.65
CA ALA A 394 -4.53 36.29 -1.59
C ALA A 394 -3.25 35.50 -1.34
N LYS A 395 -2.16 36.18 -1.02
CA LYS A 395 -0.88 35.52 -0.68
C LYS A 395 -0.99 34.71 0.60
N GLU A 396 -1.65 35.26 1.62
CA GLU A 396 -1.87 34.55 2.88
C GLU A 396 -2.75 33.30 2.69
N LEU A 397 -3.81 33.40 1.90
CA LEU A 397 -4.66 32.27 1.54
C LEU A 397 -3.86 31.20 0.78
N LEU A 398 -3.02 31.58 -0.18
CA LEU A 398 -2.22 30.63 -0.97
C LEU A 398 -1.20 29.87 -0.13
N ILE A 399 -0.66 30.45 0.95
CA ILE A 399 0.17 29.73 1.93
C ILE A 399 -0.62 28.56 2.55
N LEU A 400 -1.92 28.74 2.75
CA LEU A 400 -2.80 27.74 3.35
C LEU A 400 -3.52 26.86 2.31
N LYS A 401 -3.14 26.89 1.03
CA LYS A 401 -3.83 26.20 -0.07
C LYS A 401 -4.03 24.70 0.16
N ASN A 402 -3.11 24.04 0.88
CA ASN A 402 -3.20 22.61 1.19
C ASN A 402 -4.41 22.29 2.12
N TYR A 403 -4.99 23.28 2.76
CA TYR A 403 -6.17 23.16 3.62
C TYR A 403 -7.49 23.60 2.93
N PHE A 404 -7.46 23.95 1.65
CA PHE A 404 -8.70 24.25 0.92
C PHE A 404 -9.55 22.99 0.77
N THR A 405 -8.94 21.85 0.46
CA THR A 405 -9.64 20.57 0.33
C THR A 405 -10.00 20.02 1.72
N LYS A 406 -11.25 19.56 1.89
CA LYS A 406 -11.69 18.86 3.11
C LYS A 406 -10.94 17.53 3.24
N LYS A 407 -10.15 17.40 4.29
CA LYS A 407 -9.38 16.20 4.55
C LYS A 407 -10.25 15.03 4.98
N SER A 408 -9.79 13.82 4.70
CA SER A 408 -10.31 12.56 5.23
C SER A 408 -9.27 12.00 6.21
N GLN A 409 -9.55 12.11 7.51
CA GLN A 409 -8.63 11.66 8.55
C GLN A 409 -8.86 10.18 8.87
N TRP A 410 -7.78 9.43 8.92
CA TRP A 410 -7.76 7.99 9.23
C TRP A 410 -6.75 7.71 10.34
N ILE A 411 -7.10 6.76 11.20
CA ILE A 411 -6.22 6.24 12.23
C ILE A 411 -6.00 4.77 11.93
N PHE A 412 -4.74 4.37 11.69
CA PHE A 412 -4.36 3.00 11.39
C PHE A 412 -3.53 2.40 12.52
N GLY A 413 -3.76 1.11 12.76
CA GLY A 413 -2.99 0.31 13.68
C GLY A 413 -3.32 -1.17 13.48
N GLY A 414 -2.46 -2.04 14.03
CA GLY A 414 -2.68 -3.47 14.02
C GLY A 414 -3.76 -3.91 15.01
N ASP A 415 -4.05 -5.20 15.02
CA ASP A 415 -5.04 -5.81 15.93
C ASP A 415 -4.64 -5.65 17.41
N GLY A 416 -3.34 -5.77 17.74
CA GLY A 416 -2.84 -5.54 19.10
C GLY A 416 -3.14 -4.12 19.58
N TRP A 417 -2.85 -3.11 18.76
CA TRP A 417 -3.18 -1.74 19.07
C TRP A 417 -4.70 -1.52 19.23
N ALA A 418 -5.48 -2.04 18.31
CA ALA A 418 -6.92 -1.86 18.31
C ALA A 418 -7.59 -2.48 19.56
N TYR A 419 -7.13 -3.65 20.00
CA TYR A 419 -7.70 -4.33 21.17
C TYR A 419 -7.13 -3.80 22.49
N ASP A 420 -5.85 -3.51 22.56
CA ASP A 420 -5.19 -3.16 23.84
C ASP A 420 -5.25 -1.66 24.14
N CYS A 421 -5.26 -0.81 23.12
CA CYS A 421 -5.33 0.65 23.31
C CYS A 421 -6.70 1.22 22.94
N LEU A 422 -7.20 0.97 21.71
CA LEU A 422 -8.38 1.67 21.24
C LEU A 422 -9.67 1.20 21.92
N LEU A 423 -9.90 -0.12 22.03
CA LEU A 423 -11.16 -0.67 22.58
C LEU A 423 -11.28 -0.54 24.09
N TYR A 424 -10.15 -0.48 24.83
CA TYR A 424 -10.18 -0.38 26.28
C TYR A 424 -9.98 1.04 26.81
N THR A 425 -9.46 1.95 26.02
CA THR A 425 -9.12 3.32 26.43
C THR A 425 -9.93 4.41 25.74
N SER A 426 -10.56 4.11 24.60
CA SER A 426 -11.45 5.05 23.95
C SER A 426 -12.84 4.99 24.58
N PRO A 427 -13.48 6.15 24.91
CA PRO A 427 -14.82 6.22 25.47
C PRO A 427 -15.89 5.70 24.52
#